data_fe0ae6ebe88627aa21aaf8bd79eb73b8
#
_entry.id   fe0ae6ebe88627aa21aaf8bd79eb73b8
#
_cell.length_a   1.000
_cell.length_b   1.000
_cell.length_c   1.000
_cell.angle_alpha   90.00
_cell.angle_beta   90.00
_cell.angle_gamma   90.00
#
_symmetry.space_group_name_H-M   'P 1'
#
loop_
_entity.id
_entity.type
_entity.pdbx_description
1 polymer ?
#
loop_
_entity_poly.entity_id
_entity_poly.type
_entity_poly.pdbx_seq_one_letter_code
_entity_poly.pdbx_strand_id
1 'polypeptide(L)'
;MNRKISVGMAVSIVILAMTVTFSITMLVAMRLFDSTVSSVKEKESMYNKIAEVDRYVRSNDYYQIDETTLYDRLTAGYLLGTGDKYARYYTASAYTDLMNAQNGTLLGIGVELAVDQSGYAKVTKVYDESPAKEAGITVGCYITAVDGTDVKSLSGVDAIQTRLRGESGTSVNVTWLDSEATEHSVDLTHFGYSTTTVDFQMLQGNVGYIKIRQFDASTPSELDYAIRSLSANNALSLVFDLRDNGGGLLDDALSCIDLVAPEGTLAYAEDQNGTRTVLGSSTGDSYVSLPMVCLVNGNTASAAELFASSLRTLNGARLVGTTTMGKGTIQSSPQRLSDGSAVVITVAKLVCGDGSCFDGTGLTVDVERALSAEEATNLYDYTPQTDPQVQRAVSAAQQLSGTTTLAGASSAAAADSTAASAAAEDTAPAETAEGETAEGETAASEPEAAASAAE
;
A
#
# COMPACT_ATOMS: atom_id res chain seq x y z
N MET A 1 1.63 -26.16 -68.23
CA MET A 1 1.38 -25.00 -69.12
C MET A 1 2.16 -23.80 -68.59
N ASN A 2 3.36 -23.56 -69.14
CA ASN A 2 4.13 -22.34 -68.84
C ASN A 2 3.58 -21.17 -69.68
N ARG A 3 2.71 -20.35 -69.10
CA ARG A 3 2.31 -19.06 -69.71
C ARG A 3 3.49 -18.08 -69.58
N LYS A 4 4.18 -17.82 -70.69
CA LYS A 4 5.19 -16.80 -70.81
C LYS A 4 4.50 -15.42 -70.70
N ILE A 5 4.79 -14.66 -69.63
CA ILE A 5 4.31 -13.27 -69.49
C ILE A 5 5.05 -12.44 -70.52
N SER A 6 4.35 -11.58 -71.29
CA SER A 6 5.02 -10.67 -72.21
C SER A 6 5.83 -9.61 -71.44
N VAL A 7 6.96 -9.19 -71.98
CA VAL A 7 7.82 -8.18 -71.36
C VAL A 7 7.05 -6.89 -71.00
N GLY A 8 6.13 -6.45 -71.88
CA GLY A 8 5.25 -5.31 -71.58
C GLY A 8 4.35 -5.50 -70.35
N MET A 9 3.77 -6.73 -70.19
CA MET A 9 2.94 -7.03 -69.05
C MET A 9 3.76 -7.11 -67.75
N ALA A 10 4.97 -7.63 -67.80
CA ALA A 10 5.87 -7.65 -66.63
C ALA A 10 6.26 -6.22 -66.21
N VAL A 11 6.59 -5.34 -67.14
CA VAL A 11 6.89 -3.93 -66.87
C VAL A 11 5.68 -3.21 -66.25
N SER A 12 4.46 -3.43 -66.79
CA SER A 12 3.25 -2.82 -66.23
C SER A 12 2.96 -3.26 -64.80
N ILE A 13 3.18 -4.55 -64.48
CA ILE A 13 3.03 -5.06 -63.09
C ILE A 13 4.05 -4.42 -62.14
N VAL A 14 5.31 -4.27 -62.60
CA VAL A 14 6.35 -3.63 -61.79
C VAL A 14 6.01 -2.16 -61.52
N ILE A 15 5.57 -1.42 -62.55
CA ILE A 15 5.18 0.01 -62.38
C ILE A 15 3.99 0.11 -61.41
N LEU A 16 2.97 -0.76 -61.56
CA LEU A 16 1.82 -0.79 -60.66
C LEU A 16 2.25 -1.09 -59.22
N ALA A 17 3.09 -2.09 -59.03
CA ALA A 17 3.61 -2.44 -57.71
C ALA A 17 4.40 -1.27 -57.09
N MET A 18 5.27 -0.62 -57.85
CA MET A 18 6.03 0.57 -57.38
C MET A 18 5.10 1.72 -57.00
N THR A 19 4.05 1.99 -57.81
CA THR A 19 3.07 3.06 -57.51
C THR A 19 2.29 2.77 -56.25
N VAL A 20 1.84 1.54 -56.05
CA VAL A 20 1.11 1.10 -54.85
C VAL A 20 2.00 1.18 -53.61
N THR A 21 3.24 0.67 -53.72
CA THR A 21 4.19 0.72 -52.60
C THR A 21 4.51 2.18 -52.24
N PHE A 22 4.79 3.04 -53.22
CA PHE A 22 5.04 4.47 -53.00
C PHE A 22 3.85 5.15 -52.34
N SER A 23 2.62 4.90 -52.79
CA SER A 23 1.41 5.48 -52.18
C SER A 23 1.21 5.03 -50.73
N ILE A 24 1.39 3.75 -50.45
CA ILE A 24 1.30 3.23 -49.08
C ILE A 24 2.38 3.84 -48.20
N THR A 25 3.62 3.85 -48.66
CA THR A 25 4.75 4.44 -47.90
C THR A 25 4.50 5.92 -47.63
N MET A 26 3.99 6.66 -48.63
CA MET A 26 3.69 8.09 -48.46
C MET A 26 2.55 8.31 -47.46
N LEU A 27 1.48 7.50 -47.47
CA LEU A 27 0.40 7.60 -46.51
C LEU A 27 0.86 7.28 -45.07
N VAL A 28 1.70 6.27 -44.91
CA VAL A 28 2.28 5.93 -43.58
C VAL A 28 3.21 7.05 -43.12
N ALA A 29 4.07 7.56 -44.02
CA ALA A 29 4.98 8.66 -43.70
C ALA A 29 4.19 9.94 -43.33
N MET A 30 3.11 10.28 -44.04
CA MET A 30 2.26 11.41 -43.70
C MET A 30 1.61 11.24 -42.32
N ARG A 31 1.04 10.07 -42.01
CA ARG A 31 0.43 9.80 -40.69
C ARG A 31 1.45 9.92 -39.54
N LEU A 32 2.64 9.36 -39.74
CA LEU A 32 3.72 9.46 -38.76
C LEU A 32 4.18 10.91 -38.60
N PHE A 33 4.30 11.65 -39.70
CA PHE A 33 4.67 13.07 -39.68
C PHE A 33 3.61 13.93 -38.98
N ASP A 34 2.32 13.75 -39.33
CA ASP A 34 1.23 14.50 -38.70
C ASP A 34 1.13 14.22 -37.18
N SER A 35 1.28 12.96 -36.75
CA SER A 35 1.29 12.63 -35.32
C SER A 35 2.50 13.25 -34.60
N THR A 36 3.66 13.24 -35.24
CA THR A 36 4.89 13.82 -34.68
C THR A 36 4.77 15.35 -34.61
N VAL A 37 4.27 16.01 -35.67
CA VAL A 37 4.11 17.47 -35.69
C VAL A 37 3.04 17.96 -34.71
N SER A 38 1.92 17.23 -34.55
CA SER A 38 0.90 17.55 -33.55
C SER A 38 1.49 17.48 -32.14
N SER A 39 2.20 16.41 -31.81
CA SER A 39 2.89 16.24 -30.53
C SER A 39 3.96 17.31 -30.28
N VAL A 40 4.65 17.77 -31.34
CA VAL A 40 5.64 18.88 -31.22
C VAL A 40 4.96 20.19 -30.90
N LYS A 41 3.83 20.52 -31.54
CA LYS A 41 3.10 21.78 -31.27
C LYS A 41 2.57 21.86 -29.84
N GLU A 42 2.02 20.77 -29.30
CA GLU A 42 1.55 20.72 -27.90
C GLU A 42 2.72 20.93 -26.93
N LYS A 43 3.81 20.21 -27.16
CA LYS A 43 5.04 20.35 -26.36
C LYS A 43 5.66 21.77 -26.49
N GLU A 44 5.66 22.33 -27.69
CA GLU A 44 6.17 23.69 -27.94
C GLU A 44 5.39 24.72 -27.10
N SER A 45 4.07 24.65 -27.04
CA SER A 45 3.27 25.57 -26.21
C SER A 45 3.63 25.47 -24.72
N MET A 46 3.81 24.26 -24.20
CA MET A 46 4.23 24.05 -22.82
C MET A 46 5.65 24.61 -22.56
N TYR A 47 6.61 24.27 -23.42
CA TYR A 47 7.98 24.76 -23.26
C TYR A 47 8.09 26.27 -23.39
N ASN A 48 7.34 26.88 -24.31
CA ASN A 48 7.30 28.35 -24.48
C ASN A 48 6.76 29.03 -23.22
N LYS A 49 5.70 28.49 -22.61
CA LYS A 49 5.16 29.01 -21.36
C LYS A 49 6.16 28.93 -20.21
N ILE A 50 6.84 27.78 -20.07
CA ILE A 50 7.89 27.60 -19.04
C ILE A 50 9.05 28.59 -19.29
N ALA A 51 9.49 28.73 -20.53
CA ALA A 51 10.59 29.65 -20.90
C ALA A 51 10.21 31.12 -20.68
N GLU A 52 8.93 31.50 -20.84
CA GLU A 52 8.45 32.85 -20.54
C GLU A 52 8.50 33.12 -19.02
N VAL A 53 8.03 32.17 -18.20
CA VAL A 53 8.08 32.27 -16.74
C VAL A 53 9.56 32.33 -16.28
N ASP A 54 10.39 31.44 -16.77
CA ASP A 54 11.82 31.38 -16.42
C ASP A 54 12.54 32.72 -16.72
N ARG A 55 12.30 33.27 -17.90
CA ARG A 55 12.88 34.57 -18.29
C ARG A 55 12.40 35.69 -17.35
N TYR A 56 11.13 35.72 -17.02
CA TYR A 56 10.60 36.75 -16.13
C TYR A 56 11.16 36.64 -14.72
N VAL A 57 11.19 35.40 -14.15
CA VAL A 57 11.73 35.14 -12.81
C VAL A 57 13.21 35.51 -12.77
N ARG A 58 14.03 35.00 -13.67
CA ARG A 58 15.51 35.30 -13.70
C ARG A 58 15.82 36.78 -13.87
N SER A 59 14.90 37.56 -14.46
CA SER A 59 15.13 38.98 -14.67
C SER A 59 14.67 39.85 -13.51
N ASN A 60 13.78 39.35 -12.65
CA ASN A 60 13.09 40.19 -11.67
C ASN A 60 13.10 39.65 -10.24
N ASP A 61 13.43 38.36 -10.04
CA ASP A 61 13.45 37.78 -8.70
C ASP A 61 14.52 38.45 -7.82
N TYR A 62 14.14 38.71 -6.59
CA TYR A 62 15.04 39.26 -5.57
C TYR A 62 15.99 38.18 -5.02
N TYR A 63 15.54 36.93 -4.99
CA TYR A 63 16.29 35.80 -4.43
C TYR A 63 17.20 35.14 -5.45
N GLN A 64 18.30 34.57 -4.98
CA GLN A 64 19.16 33.75 -5.82
C GLN A 64 18.48 32.40 -6.07
N ILE A 65 18.40 32.01 -7.33
CA ILE A 65 17.78 30.74 -7.75
C ILE A 65 18.76 29.60 -7.48
N ASP A 66 18.31 28.62 -6.74
CA ASP A 66 18.96 27.30 -6.66
C ASP A 66 18.44 26.45 -7.81
N GLU A 67 19.31 26.19 -8.79
CA GLU A 67 18.95 25.47 -10.01
C GLU A 67 18.53 24.02 -9.73
N THR A 68 19.18 23.34 -8.79
CA THR A 68 18.86 21.95 -8.42
C THR A 68 17.44 21.87 -7.85
N THR A 69 17.16 22.70 -6.86
CA THR A 69 15.82 22.78 -6.25
C THR A 69 14.76 23.19 -7.29
N LEU A 70 15.08 24.12 -8.21
CA LEU A 70 14.16 24.52 -9.26
C LEU A 70 13.81 23.35 -10.18
N TYR A 71 14.80 22.59 -10.64
CA TYR A 71 14.58 21.46 -11.55
C TYR A 71 13.83 20.32 -10.88
N ASP A 72 14.14 20.01 -9.63
CA ASP A 72 13.42 19.00 -8.83
C ASP A 72 11.93 19.37 -8.68
N ARG A 73 11.66 20.62 -8.30
CA ARG A 73 10.29 21.12 -8.12
C ARG A 73 9.51 21.22 -9.44
N LEU A 74 10.18 21.60 -10.52
CA LEU A 74 9.59 21.66 -11.86
C LEU A 74 9.16 20.26 -12.32
N THR A 75 10.04 19.26 -12.15
CA THR A 75 9.76 17.87 -12.50
C THR A 75 8.64 17.28 -11.65
N ALA A 76 8.69 17.51 -10.33
CA ALA A 76 7.61 17.10 -9.43
C ALA A 76 6.28 17.77 -9.79
N GLY A 77 6.31 19.09 -10.11
CA GLY A 77 5.13 19.85 -10.55
C GLY A 77 4.54 19.34 -11.86
N TYR A 78 5.39 18.91 -12.80
CA TYR A 78 4.94 18.28 -14.05
C TYR A 78 4.14 17.00 -13.77
N LEU A 79 4.68 16.10 -12.93
CA LEU A 79 3.98 14.88 -12.56
C LEU A 79 2.66 15.17 -11.83
N LEU A 80 2.65 16.10 -10.89
CA LEU A 80 1.43 16.53 -10.21
C LEU A 80 0.38 17.03 -11.21
N GLY A 81 0.80 17.76 -12.25
CA GLY A 81 -0.05 18.28 -13.31
C GLY A 81 -0.69 17.21 -14.21
N THR A 82 -0.19 15.97 -14.20
CA THR A 82 -0.78 14.84 -14.97
C THR A 82 -2.09 14.34 -14.35
N GLY A 83 -2.36 14.65 -13.08
CA GLY A 83 -3.51 14.14 -12.34
C GLY A 83 -3.34 12.70 -11.81
N ASP A 84 -2.20 12.06 -12.06
CA ASP A 84 -1.87 10.75 -11.48
C ASP A 84 -1.47 10.93 -10.01
N LYS A 85 -2.40 10.59 -9.09
CA LYS A 85 -2.20 10.73 -7.64
C LYS A 85 -1.07 9.86 -7.08
N TYR A 86 -0.64 8.85 -7.83
CA TYR A 86 0.44 7.93 -7.44
C TYR A 86 1.75 8.18 -8.17
N ALA A 87 1.76 9.09 -9.15
CA ALA A 87 3.03 9.50 -9.76
C ALA A 87 3.95 10.13 -8.72
N ARG A 88 5.23 9.81 -8.78
CA ARG A 88 6.26 10.30 -7.85
C ARG A 88 7.51 10.67 -8.60
N TYR A 89 8.12 11.75 -8.17
CA TYR A 89 9.48 12.14 -8.51
C TYR A 89 10.37 11.86 -7.30
N TYR A 90 11.50 11.25 -7.54
CA TYR A 90 12.53 10.99 -6.56
C TYR A 90 13.80 11.73 -6.96
N THR A 91 14.35 12.58 -6.09
CA THR A 91 15.70 13.11 -6.26
C THR A 91 16.70 11.95 -6.31
N ALA A 92 17.93 12.20 -6.75
CA ALA A 92 18.95 11.14 -6.84
C ALA A 92 19.20 10.45 -5.48
N SER A 93 19.21 11.22 -4.38
CA SER A 93 19.31 10.67 -3.02
C SER A 93 18.08 9.84 -2.67
N ALA A 94 16.86 10.40 -2.81
CA ALA A 94 15.62 9.69 -2.50
C ALA A 94 15.44 8.43 -3.34
N TYR A 95 15.92 8.41 -4.58
CA TYR A 95 15.91 7.21 -5.41
C TYR A 95 16.85 6.12 -4.86
N THR A 96 18.04 6.51 -4.39
CA THR A 96 18.97 5.58 -3.75
C THR A 96 18.36 4.98 -2.50
N ASP A 97 17.71 5.80 -1.67
CA ASP A 97 17.03 5.34 -0.45
C ASP A 97 15.88 4.37 -0.78
N LEU A 98 15.09 4.67 -1.83
CA LEU A 98 14.03 3.78 -2.31
C LEU A 98 14.59 2.41 -2.71
N MET A 99 15.67 2.39 -3.49
CA MET A 99 16.29 1.14 -3.94
C MET A 99 16.87 0.34 -2.78
N ASN A 100 17.49 1.00 -1.80
CA ASN A 100 17.98 0.36 -0.59
C ASN A 100 16.83 -0.26 0.23
N ALA A 101 15.73 0.50 0.41
CA ALA A 101 14.56 0.01 1.13
C ALA A 101 13.91 -1.20 0.44
N GLN A 102 13.84 -1.19 -0.90
CA GLN A 102 13.32 -2.33 -1.68
C GLN A 102 14.18 -3.59 -1.52
N ASN A 103 15.48 -3.42 -1.27
CA ASN A 103 16.42 -4.51 -0.99
C ASN A 103 16.48 -4.90 0.50
N GLY A 104 15.53 -4.43 1.32
CA GLY A 104 15.50 -4.73 2.75
C GLY A 104 16.61 -4.05 3.56
N THR A 105 17.20 -2.98 3.02
CA THR A 105 18.23 -2.19 3.71
C THR A 105 17.78 -0.76 3.88
N LEU A 106 17.78 -0.26 5.12
CA LEU A 106 17.53 1.16 5.39
C LEU A 106 18.81 1.86 5.83
N LEU A 107 18.94 3.11 5.42
CA LEU A 107 20.00 4.00 5.88
C LEU A 107 19.47 4.91 6.99
N GLY A 108 20.10 4.89 8.14
CA GLY A 108 19.67 5.70 9.28
C GLY A 108 20.20 5.17 10.59
N ILE A 109 19.48 5.44 11.67
CA ILE A 109 19.86 5.02 13.03
C ILE A 109 19.22 3.69 13.48
N GLY A 110 18.26 3.14 12.74
CA GLY A 110 17.65 1.84 13.00
C GLY A 110 16.55 1.81 14.05
N VAL A 111 15.59 2.74 13.98
CA VAL A 111 14.39 2.76 14.85
C VAL A 111 13.10 2.92 14.05
N GLU A 112 12.01 2.34 14.56
CA GLU A 112 10.63 2.71 14.18
C GLU A 112 10.03 3.57 15.29
N LEU A 113 9.23 4.55 14.90
CA LEU A 113 8.67 5.56 15.80
C LEU A 113 7.15 5.64 15.68
N ALA A 114 6.51 6.03 16.79
CA ALA A 114 5.14 6.52 16.81
C ALA A 114 5.10 7.82 17.60
N VAL A 115 4.24 8.76 17.24
CA VAL A 115 3.97 9.94 18.05
C VAL A 115 2.81 9.62 18.99
N ASP A 116 3.02 9.79 20.28
CA ASP A 116 2.01 9.59 21.30
C ASP A 116 1.38 10.93 21.77
N GLN A 117 0.54 10.87 22.78
CA GLN A 117 -0.15 12.05 23.32
C GLN A 117 0.81 13.10 23.93
N SER A 118 2.04 12.72 24.28
CA SER A 118 3.06 13.66 24.79
C SER A 118 3.59 14.57 23.68
N GLY A 119 3.39 14.17 22.41
CA GLY A 119 3.93 14.80 21.22
C GLY A 119 5.39 14.43 20.94
N TYR A 120 6.01 13.59 21.76
CA TYR A 120 7.34 13.03 21.50
C TYR A 120 7.25 11.75 20.66
N ALA A 121 8.36 11.39 20.02
CA ALA A 121 8.45 10.20 19.20
C ALA A 121 8.84 8.99 20.07
N LYS A 122 7.86 8.15 20.40
CA LYS A 122 8.07 6.88 21.10
C LYS A 122 8.73 5.86 20.17
N VAL A 123 9.81 5.25 20.63
CA VAL A 123 10.47 4.14 19.92
C VAL A 123 9.63 2.88 20.05
N THR A 124 9.13 2.38 18.94
CA THR A 124 8.28 1.18 18.87
C THR A 124 9.05 -0.08 18.44
N LYS A 125 10.17 0.10 17.72
CA LYS A 125 11.10 -0.97 17.37
C LYS A 125 12.52 -0.43 17.30
N VAL A 126 13.49 -1.26 17.65
CA VAL A 126 14.92 -1.02 17.42
C VAL A 126 15.45 -2.22 16.66
N TYR A 127 16.08 -1.95 15.52
CA TYR A 127 16.65 -3.00 14.68
C TYR A 127 17.97 -3.52 15.24
N ASP A 128 18.21 -4.81 15.07
CA ASP A 128 19.48 -5.42 15.42
C ASP A 128 20.61 -4.83 14.56
N GLU A 129 21.82 -4.80 15.12
CA GLU A 129 23.02 -4.25 14.45
C GLU A 129 22.87 -2.76 14.03
N SER A 130 21.96 -2.02 14.65
CA SER A 130 21.73 -0.60 14.34
C SER A 130 22.49 0.34 15.27
N PRO A 131 22.85 1.57 14.80
CA PRO A 131 23.48 2.59 15.64
C PRO A 131 22.66 2.93 16.89
N ALA A 132 21.34 2.94 16.79
CA ALA A 132 20.46 3.19 17.93
C ALA A 132 20.59 2.11 19.01
N LYS A 133 20.70 0.84 18.63
CA LYS A 133 20.87 -0.27 19.56
C LYS A 133 22.22 -0.23 20.26
N GLU A 134 23.28 0.10 19.54
CA GLU A 134 24.63 0.27 20.10
C GLU A 134 24.68 1.45 21.10
N ALA A 135 23.91 2.51 20.84
CA ALA A 135 23.79 3.65 21.76
C ALA A 135 22.91 3.40 22.98
N GLY A 136 22.27 2.23 23.09
CA GLY A 136 21.40 1.89 24.21
C GLY A 136 19.96 2.39 24.08
N ILE A 137 19.53 2.84 22.91
CA ILE A 137 18.13 3.15 22.65
C ILE A 137 17.35 1.84 22.64
N THR A 138 16.25 1.80 23.39
CA THR A 138 15.39 0.61 23.50
C THR A 138 13.95 0.95 23.18
N VAL A 139 13.13 -0.08 22.93
CA VAL A 139 11.68 0.09 22.76
C VAL A 139 11.09 0.75 24.01
N GLY A 140 10.27 1.77 23.82
CA GLY A 140 9.66 2.57 24.90
C GLY A 140 10.42 3.86 25.24
N CYS A 141 11.66 4.06 24.76
CA CYS A 141 12.33 5.36 24.83
C CYS A 141 11.57 6.42 24.01
N TYR A 142 11.78 7.69 24.33
CA TYR A 142 11.18 8.82 23.63
C TYR A 142 12.27 9.70 23.02
N ILE A 143 12.30 9.81 21.69
CA ILE A 143 13.14 10.80 21.02
C ILE A 143 12.51 12.17 21.19
N THR A 144 13.29 13.11 21.75
CA THR A 144 12.83 14.46 22.09
C THR A 144 13.39 15.51 21.15
N ALA A 145 14.61 15.32 20.61
CA ALA A 145 15.19 16.23 19.62
C ALA A 145 16.06 15.49 18.61
N VAL A 146 16.15 16.05 17.41
CA VAL A 146 17.04 15.62 16.32
C VAL A 146 17.79 16.84 15.80
N ASP A 147 19.12 16.79 15.80
CA ASP A 147 20.02 17.92 15.49
C ASP A 147 19.61 19.20 16.23
N GLY A 148 19.30 19.07 17.52
CA GLY A 148 18.86 20.17 18.39
C GLY A 148 17.46 20.72 18.08
N THR A 149 16.74 20.14 17.10
CA THR A 149 15.35 20.50 16.79
C THR A 149 14.39 19.64 17.62
N ASP A 150 13.55 20.27 18.45
CA ASP A 150 12.49 19.58 19.20
C ASP A 150 11.51 18.89 18.25
N VAL A 151 11.31 17.57 18.43
CA VAL A 151 10.45 16.76 17.57
C VAL A 151 8.98 17.21 17.58
N LYS A 152 8.51 17.86 18.65
CA LYS A 152 7.15 18.43 18.74
C LYS A 152 6.91 19.55 17.71
N SER A 153 7.99 20.18 17.22
CA SER A 153 7.91 21.21 16.18
C SER A 153 7.79 20.63 14.76
N LEU A 154 7.93 19.31 14.63
CA LEU A 154 7.87 18.62 13.35
C LEU A 154 6.47 18.11 13.06
N SER A 155 6.11 18.01 11.76
CA SER A 155 4.76 17.62 11.31
C SER A 155 4.59 16.10 11.27
N GLY A 156 4.67 15.44 12.42
CA GLY A 156 4.41 14.01 12.58
C GLY A 156 5.61 13.09 12.40
N VAL A 157 5.36 11.79 12.49
CA VAL A 157 6.39 10.72 12.49
C VAL A 157 7.28 10.76 11.25
N ASP A 158 6.69 10.96 10.07
CA ASP A 158 7.43 10.95 8.80
C ASP A 158 8.50 12.05 8.74
N ALA A 159 8.18 13.23 9.26
CA ALA A 159 9.13 14.34 9.31
C ALA A 159 10.28 14.05 10.30
N ILE A 160 9.99 13.38 11.41
CA ILE A 160 10.99 12.96 12.38
C ILE A 160 11.87 11.87 11.78
N GLN A 161 11.27 10.83 11.17
CA GLN A 161 12.01 9.75 10.53
C GLN A 161 12.90 10.25 9.38
N THR A 162 12.42 11.22 8.59
CA THR A 162 13.22 11.82 7.52
C THR A 162 14.49 12.48 8.07
N ARG A 163 14.42 13.14 9.22
CA ARG A 163 15.61 13.74 9.86
C ARG A 163 16.56 12.72 10.47
N LEU A 164 16.06 11.55 10.86
CA LEU A 164 16.86 10.45 11.41
C LEU A 164 17.51 9.60 10.32
N ARG A 165 17.17 9.83 9.05
CA ARG A 165 17.80 9.19 7.89
C ARG A 165 18.92 10.07 7.34
N GLY A 166 19.90 9.45 6.71
CA GLY A 166 20.99 10.16 6.07
C GLY A 166 21.89 9.20 5.30
N GLU A 167 22.80 9.76 4.50
CA GLU A 167 23.77 8.97 3.75
C GLU A 167 24.70 8.20 4.70
N SER A 168 25.08 6.99 4.32
CA SER A 168 26.00 6.16 5.09
C SER A 168 27.29 6.92 5.42
N GLY A 169 27.67 6.89 6.71
CA GLY A 169 28.84 7.59 7.22
C GLY A 169 28.61 9.06 7.64
N THR A 170 27.45 9.64 7.35
CA THR A 170 27.05 10.93 7.95
C THR A 170 26.51 10.73 9.37
N SER A 171 26.43 11.77 10.18
CA SER A 171 25.98 11.67 11.56
C SER A 171 24.79 12.58 11.83
N VAL A 172 23.94 12.16 12.76
CA VAL A 172 22.81 12.91 13.30
C VAL A 172 22.88 12.92 14.83
N ASN A 173 22.68 14.09 15.45
CA ASN A 173 22.57 14.18 16.90
C ASN A 173 21.17 13.82 17.35
N VAL A 174 21.04 12.83 18.24
CA VAL A 174 19.76 12.35 18.77
C VAL A 174 19.72 12.57 20.26
N THR A 175 18.68 13.24 20.75
CA THR A 175 18.37 13.38 22.17
C THR A 175 17.13 12.56 22.50
N TRP A 176 17.19 11.73 23.55
CA TRP A 176 16.07 10.87 23.95
C TRP A 176 15.96 10.73 25.46
N LEU A 177 14.78 10.36 25.92
CA LEU A 177 14.50 9.96 27.31
C LEU A 177 14.41 8.42 27.36
N ASP A 178 15.09 7.83 28.32
CA ASP A 178 14.95 6.40 28.60
C ASP A 178 13.70 6.09 29.46
N SER A 179 13.53 4.82 29.86
CA SER A 179 12.39 4.39 30.70
C SER A 179 12.34 5.01 32.10
N GLU A 180 13.46 5.57 32.55
CA GLU A 180 13.58 6.27 33.85
C GLU A 180 13.46 7.79 33.70
N ALA A 181 13.09 8.25 32.48
CA ALA A 181 13.03 9.65 32.07
C ALA A 181 14.40 10.39 32.20
N THR A 182 15.51 9.66 32.14
CA THR A 182 16.84 10.23 32.03
C THR A 182 17.11 10.65 30.60
N GLU A 183 17.59 11.89 30.43
CA GLU A 183 17.94 12.44 29.13
C GLU A 183 19.33 12.00 28.69
N HIS A 184 19.42 11.54 27.45
CA HIS A 184 20.64 11.17 26.78
C HIS A 184 20.76 11.95 25.46
N SER A 185 21.98 12.26 25.04
CA SER A 185 22.25 12.89 23.74
C SER A 185 23.55 12.34 23.16
N VAL A 186 23.51 11.90 21.89
CA VAL A 186 24.68 11.32 21.22
C VAL A 186 24.62 11.57 19.73
N ASP A 187 25.79 11.66 19.09
CA ASP A 187 25.90 11.66 17.64
C ASP A 187 25.92 10.21 17.15
N LEU A 188 24.92 9.85 16.37
CA LEU A 188 24.78 8.54 15.74
C LEU A 188 25.21 8.62 14.27
N THR A 189 26.08 7.71 13.86
CA THR A 189 26.49 7.63 12.46
C THR A 189 25.46 6.81 11.67
N HIS A 190 24.95 7.35 10.58
CA HIS A 190 24.04 6.63 9.69
C HIS A 190 24.74 5.42 9.10
N PHE A 191 24.07 4.29 9.17
CA PHE A 191 24.56 3.02 8.68
C PHE A 191 23.43 2.23 8.00
N GLY A 192 23.79 1.36 7.07
CA GLY A 192 22.84 0.43 6.46
C GLY A 192 22.52 -0.70 7.43
N TYR A 193 21.28 -0.83 7.86
CA TYR A 193 20.80 -1.94 8.67
C TYR A 193 19.74 -2.73 7.92
N SER A 194 19.74 -4.05 8.14
CA SER A 194 18.72 -4.91 7.55
C SER A 194 17.39 -4.73 8.25
N THR A 195 16.33 -4.62 7.47
CA THR A 195 14.98 -4.59 8.00
C THR A 195 14.37 -5.98 7.95
N THR A 196 13.70 -6.39 9.02
CA THR A 196 12.83 -7.57 8.98
C THR A 196 11.42 -7.12 8.66
N THR A 197 10.83 -7.72 7.63
CA THR A 197 9.47 -7.42 7.20
C THR A 197 8.44 -8.37 7.80
N VAL A 198 8.88 -9.51 8.34
CA VAL A 198 8.01 -10.55 8.90
C VAL A 198 8.37 -10.80 10.37
N ASP A 199 7.44 -10.49 11.26
CA ASP A 199 7.48 -10.93 12.66
C ASP A 199 6.48 -12.10 12.85
N PHE A 200 6.83 -13.11 13.63
CA PHE A 200 5.93 -14.24 13.87
C PHE A 200 6.05 -14.81 15.27
N GLN A 201 4.96 -15.39 15.74
CA GLN A 201 4.91 -16.11 17.01
C GLN A 201 3.72 -17.07 17.07
N MET A 202 3.79 -18.04 17.97
CA MET A 202 2.64 -18.89 18.29
C MET A 202 1.78 -18.20 19.34
N LEU A 203 0.47 -18.11 19.07
CA LEU A 203 -0.53 -17.59 20.01
C LEU A 203 -1.35 -18.72 20.61
N GLN A 204 -2.23 -18.37 21.58
CA GLN A 204 -3.08 -19.32 22.27
C GLN A 204 -3.98 -20.12 21.30
N GLY A 205 -4.11 -21.42 21.55
CA GLY A 205 -4.88 -22.33 20.70
C GLY A 205 -4.16 -22.77 19.45
N ASN A 206 -2.80 -22.74 19.47
CA ASN A 206 -1.94 -23.11 18.35
C ASN A 206 -2.24 -22.30 17.08
N VAL A 207 -2.51 -21.03 17.24
CA VAL A 207 -2.68 -20.08 16.14
C VAL A 207 -1.33 -19.46 15.81
N GLY A 208 -0.82 -19.69 14.61
CA GLY A 208 0.36 -19.02 14.12
C GLY A 208 0.02 -17.57 13.74
N TYR A 209 0.62 -16.60 14.40
CA TYR A 209 0.52 -15.20 14.07
C TYR A 209 1.74 -14.78 13.26
N ILE A 210 1.49 -14.10 12.14
CA ILE A 210 2.50 -13.59 11.21
C ILE A 210 2.13 -12.15 10.88
N LYS A 211 2.98 -11.18 11.24
CA LYS A 211 2.83 -9.79 10.83
C LYS A 211 3.75 -9.54 9.63
N ILE A 212 3.17 -9.06 8.52
CA ILE A 212 3.91 -8.63 7.34
C ILE A 212 3.81 -7.11 7.27
N ARG A 213 4.95 -6.41 7.44
CA ARG A 213 5.00 -4.94 7.49
C ARG A 213 4.96 -4.29 6.12
N GLN A 214 5.64 -4.92 5.16
CA GLN A 214 5.69 -4.53 3.75
C GLN A 214 6.18 -5.72 2.92
N PHE A 215 6.11 -5.61 1.60
CA PHE A 215 6.68 -6.58 0.68
C PHE A 215 7.94 -6.01 0.04
N ASP A 216 9.09 -6.57 0.37
CA ASP A 216 10.40 -6.29 -0.22
C ASP A 216 11.12 -7.59 -0.58
N ALA A 217 12.34 -7.49 -1.11
CA ALA A 217 13.11 -8.64 -1.58
C ALA A 217 13.40 -9.70 -0.50
N SER A 218 13.36 -9.34 0.79
CA SER A 218 13.58 -10.28 1.91
C SER A 218 12.32 -11.02 2.34
N THR A 219 11.15 -10.42 2.11
CA THR A 219 9.85 -10.89 2.63
C THR A 219 9.51 -12.34 2.26
N PRO A 220 9.71 -12.82 1.01
CA PRO A 220 9.38 -14.20 0.67
C PRO A 220 10.17 -15.23 1.50
N SER A 221 11.46 -15.00 1.71
CA SER A 221 12.31 -15.90 2.50
C SER A 221 11.99 -15.86 3.99
N GLU A 222 11.68 -14.68 4.53
CA GLU A 222 11.28 -14.51 5.92
C GLU A 222 9.91 -15.15 6.19
N LEU A 223 8.96 -15.02 5.25
CA LEU A 223 7.64 -15.62 5.33
C LEU A 223 7.72 -17.16 5.28
N ASP A 224 8.52 -17.72 4.36
CA ASP A 224 8.75 -19.16 4.28
C ASP A 224 9.32 -19.70 5.59
N TYR A 225 10.31 -19.02 6.17
CA TYR A 225 10.88 -19.40 7.46
C TYR A 225 9.83 -19.34 8.59
N ALA A 226 9.02 -18.29 8.64
CA ALA A 226 7.96 -18.12 9.63
C ALA A 226 6.92 -19.28 9.55
N ILE A 227 6.46 -19.59 8.35
CA ILE A 227 5.48 -20.65 8.10
C ILE A 227 6.03 -22.01 8.50
N ARG A 228 7.27 -22.35 8.09
CA ARG A 228 7.91 -23.61 8.46
C ARG A 228 8.10 -23.72 9.97
N SER A 229 8.53 -22.65 10.62
CA SER A 229 8.70 -22.62 12.09
C SER A 229 7.38 -22.85 12.82
N LEU A 230 6.32 -22.16 12.43
CA LEU A 230 4.99 -22.31 13.02
C LEU A 230 4.40 -23.71 12.76
N SER A 231 4.57 -24.23 11.55
CA SER A 231 4.13 -25.59 11.20
C SER A 231 4.86 -26.66 12.02
N ALA A 232 6.17 -26.53 12.19
CA ALA A 232 6.98 -27.44 13.03
C ALA A 232 6.56 -27.40 14.52
N ASN A 233 6.00 -26.27 14.96
CA ASN A 233 5.43 -26.10 16.31
C ASN A 233 3.92 -26.39 16.38
N ASN A 234 3.36 -27.12 15.40
CA ASN A 234 1.98 -27.58 15.35
C ASN A 234 0.95 -26.44 15.30
N ALA A 235 1.16 -25.40 14.51
CA ALA A 235 0.12 -24.43 14.20
C ALA A 235 -1.06 -25.13 13.55
N LEU A 236 -2.28 -24.79 14.00
CA LEU A 236 -3.54 -25.34 13.50
C LEU A 236 -4.28 -24.35 12.57
N SER A 237 -3.89 -23.09 12.58
CA SER A 237 -4.39 -22.03 11.71
C SER A 237 -3.38 -20.88 11.69
N LEU A 238 -3.49 -19.99 10.69
CA LEU A 238 -2.62 -18.83 10.54
C LEU A 238 -3.42 -17.52 10.57
N VAL A 239 -2.86 -16.50 11.21
CA VAL A 239 -3.35 -15.13 11.16
C VAL A 239 -2.25 -14.28 10.53
N PHE A 240 -2.53 -13.69 9.38
CA PHE A 240 -1.67 -12.71 8.71
C PHE A 240 -2.10 -11.31 9.10
N ASP A 241 -1.29 -10.59 9.86
CA ASP A 241 -1.53 -9.19 10.20
C ASP A 241 -0.91 -8.28 9.14
N LEU A 242 -1.78 -7.68 8.34
CA LEU A 242 -1.45 -6.76 7.25
C LEU A 242 -1.86 -5.32 7.60
N ARG A 243 -2.21 -5.04 8.86
CA ARG A 243 -2.52 -3.67 9.29
C ARG A 243 -1.30 -2.78 9.10
N ASP A 244 -1.55 -1.60 8.56
CA ASP A 244 -0.54 -0.58 8.25
C ASP A 244 0.50 -1.01 7.19
N ASN A 245 0.23 -2.10 6.45
CA ASN A 245 1.03 -2.54 5.32
C ASN A 245 0.55 -1.82 4.05
N GLY A 246 1.32 -0.85 3.58
CA GLY A 246 1.04 -0.08 2.35
C GLY A 246 1.32 -0.83 1.04
N GLY A 247 1.70 -2.10 1.09
CA GLY A 247 2.09 -2.91 -0.07
C GLY A 247 3.60 -3.09 -0.18
N GLY A 248 4.15 -2.77 -1.32
CA GLY A 248 5.58 -2.94 -1.64
C GLY A 248 5.79 -3.50 -3.04
N LEU A 249 6.81 -4.32 -3.21
CA LEU A 249 7.13 -4.94 -4.48
C LEU A 249 6.10 -6.01 -4.84
N LEU A 250 5.51 -5.87 -6.03
CA LEU A 250 4.42 -6.75 -6.48
C LEU A 250 4.92 -8.18 -6.70
N ASP A 251 6.09 -8.35 -7.29
CA ASP A 251 6.67 -9.67 -7.57
C ASP A 251 6.97 -10.45 -6.29
N ASP A 252 7.43 -9.76 -5.23
CA ASP A 252 7.68 -10.37 -3.93
C ASP A 252 6.36 -10.72 -3.20
N ALA A 253 5.33 -9.89 -3.34
CA ALA A 253 4.01 -10.21 -2.83
C ALA A 253 3.40 -11.44 -3.55
N LEU A 254 3.54 -11.53 -4.88
CA LEU A 254 3.13 -12.70 -5.66
C LEU A 254 3.88 -13.96 -5.20
N SER A 255 5.19 -13.86 -4.96
CA SER A 255 5.99 -14.94 -4.41
C SER A 255 5.53 -15.35 -3.00
N CYS A 256 5.17 -14.39 -2.15
CA CYS A 256 4.60 -14.67 -0.83
C CYS A 256 3.23 -15.37 -0.92
N ILE A 257 2.39 -15.00 -1.88
CA ILE A 257 1.10 -15.67 -2.09
C ILE A 257 1.31 -17.12 -2.56
N ASP A 258 2.27 -17.37 -3.47
CA ASP A 258 2.58 -18.71 -3.98
C ASP A 258 3.02 -19.68 -2.87
N LEU A 259 3.66 -19.18 -1.79
CA LEU A 259 4.03 -20.00 -0.62
C LEU A 259 2.82 -20.54 0.15
N VAL A 260 1.65 -19.96 0.03
CA VAL A 260 0.49 -20.27 0.88
C VAL A 260 -0.78 -20.58 0.09
N ALA A 261 -0.87 -20.22 -1.18
CA ALA A 261 -2.06 -20.42 -2.00
C ALA A 261 -1.99 -21.73 -2.79
N PRO A 262 -3.13 -22.41 -3.05
CA PRO A 262 -3.20 -23.49 -4.01
C PRO A 262 -2.96 -22.97 -5.44
N GLU A 263 -2.84 -23.90 -6.41
CA GLU A 263 -2.72 -23.55 -7.83
C GLU A 263 -3.84 -22.58 -8.27
N GLY A 264 -3.45 -21.53 -8.95
CA GLY A 264 -4.39 -20.54 -9.49
C GLY A 264 -3.74 -19.25 -9.99
N THR A 265 -4.47 -18.51 -10.81
CA THR A 265 -4.02 -17.16 -11.22
C THR A 265 -4.16 -16.18 -10.06
N LEU A 266 -3.12 -15.40 -9.80
CA LEU A 266 -3.07 -14.46 -8.67
C LEU A 266 -3.49 -13.05 -9.06
N ALA A 267 -3.00 -12.55 -10.21
CA ALA A 267 -3.28 -11.19 -10.64
C ALA A 267 -3.13 -10.99 -12.14
N TYR A 268 -3.78 -9.93 -12.63
CA TYR A 268 -3.62 -9.39 -13.98
C TYR A 268 -3.27 -7.91 -13.91
N ALA A 269 -2.45 -7.44 -14.88
CA ALA A 269 -2.36 -6.04 -15.24
C ALA A 269 -3.40 -5.74 -16.31
N GLU A 270 -4.24 -4.74 -16.11
CA GLU A 270 -5.17 -4.24 -17.13
C GLU A 270 -4.68 -2.87 -17.62
N ASP A 271 -4.32 -2.79 -18.91
CA ASP A 271 -3.85 -1.58 -19.53
C ASP A 271 -4.98 -0.57 -19.79
N GLN A 272 -4.63 0.61 -20.31
CA GLN A 272 -5.58 1.68 -20.66
C GLN A 272 -6.60 1.28 -21.74
N ASN A 273 -6.35 0.21 -22.49
CA ASN A 273 -7.24 -0.32 -23.53
C ASN A 273 -8.14 -1.46 -23.02
N GLY A 274 -8.02 -1.82 -21.73
CA GLY A 274 -8.72 -2.94 -21.12
C GLY A 274 -8.12 -4.31 -21.41
N THR A 275 -6.88 -4.36 -21.94
CA THR A 275 -6.19 -5.63 -22.20
C THR A 275 -5.58 -6.14 -20.91
N ARG A 276 -5.88 -7.39 -20.55
CA ARG A 276 -5.37 -8.05 -19.36
C ARG A 276 -4.17 -8.94 -19.69
N THR A 277 -3.11 -8.78 -18.91
CA THR A 277 -1.91 -9.63 -18.94
C THR A 277 -1.72 -10.27 -17.58
N VAL A 278 -1.50 -11.58 -17.53
CA VAL A 278 -1.23 -12.31 -16.28
C VAL A 278 0.08 -11.79 -15.68
N LEU A 279 0.04 -11.39 -14.41
CA LEU A 279 1.21 -10.95 -13.65
C LEU A 279 1.84 -12.09 -12.86
N GLY A 280 1.03 -13.02 -12.37
CA GLY A 280 1.52 -14.16 -11.61
C GLY A 280 0.45 -15.21 -11.40
N SER A 281 0.91 -16.43 -11.17
CA SER A 281 0.08 -17.59 -10.83
C SER A 281 0.77 -18.38 -9.73
N SER A 282 -0.01 -18.93 -8.80
CA SER A 282 0.49 -19.91 -7.84
C SER A 282 0.58 -21.28 -8.49
N THR A 283 1.66 -21.98 -8.19
CA THR A 283 1.88 -23.37 -8.62
C THR A 283 1.20 -24.38 -7.71
N GLY A 284 0.93 -23.98 -6.46
CA GLY A 284 0.42 -24.86 -5.41
C GLY A 284 1.45 -25.80 -4.80
N ASP A 285 2.70 -25.76 -5.26
CA ASP A 285 3.77 -26.68 -4.80
C ASP A 285 4.12 -26.48 -3.32
N SER A 286 4.00 -25.24 -2.83
CA SER A 286 4.28 -24.86 -1.43
C SER A 286 3.01 -24.67 -0.60
N TYR A 287 1.85 -25.02 -1.12
CA TYR A 287 0.55 -24.78 -0.53
C TYR A 287 0.43 -25.26 0.94
N VAL A 288 -0.01 -24.33 1.78
CA VAL A 288 -0.26 -24.59 3.21
C VAL A 288 -1.77 -24.76 3.45
N SER A 289 -2.20 -26.00 3.67
CA SER A 289 -3.61 -26.36 3.87
C SER A 289 -4.07 -26.10 5.32
N LEU A 290 -3.77 -24.91 5.86
CA LEU A 290 -4.28 -24.48 7.17
C LEU A 290 -5.36 -23.40 6.98
N PRO A 291 -6.38 -23.35 7.86
CA PRO A 291 -7.30 -22.22 7.90
C PRO A 291 -6.56 -20.90 8.11
N MET A 292 -6.94 -19.85 7.38
CA MET A 292 -6.26 -18.57 7.37
C MET A 292 -7.21 -17.41 7.67
N VAL A 293 -6.69 -16.39 8.32
CA VAL A 293 -7.35 -15.12 8.57
C VAL A 293 -6.38 -14.00 8.20
N CYS A 294 -6.84 -12.99 7.47
CA CYS A 294 -6.09 -11.76 7.25
C CYS A 294 -6.68 -10.65 8.12
N LEU A 295 -5.85 -10.05 8.96
CA LEU A 295 -6.19 -8.87 9.75
C LEU A 295 -5.76 -7.62 8.98
N VAL A 296 -6.72 -6.75 8.66
CA VAL A 296 -6.53 -5.61 7.76
C VAL A 296 -7.14 -4.33 8.34
N ASN A 297 -6.66 -3.17 7.85
CA ASN A 297 -7.22 -1.87 8.21
C ASN A 297 -7.18 -0.88 7.02
N GLY A 298 -7.61 0.36 7.24
CA GLY A 298 -7.65 1.41 6.21
C GLY A 298 -6.30 1.80 5.63
N ASN A 299 -5.18 1.40 6.25
CA ASN A 299 -3.82 1.61 5.76
C ASN A 299 -3.27 0.38 5.02
N THR A 300 -3.98 -0.76 5.03
CA THR A 300 -3.65 -1.92 4.19
C THR A 300 -3.90 -1.56 2.73
N ALA A 301 -2.89 -1.63 1.86
CA ALA A 301 -2.98 -1.10 0.51
C ALA A 301 -2.21 -1.92 -0.54
N SER A 302 -2.65 -1.83 -1.81
CA SER A 302 -1.89 -2.31 -2.99
C SER A 302 -1.56 -3.81 -2.93
N ALA A 303 -0.29 -4.19 -2.94
CA ALA A 303 0.18 -5.58 -2.86
C ALA A 303 -0.35 -6.31 -1.61
N ALA A 304 -0.55 -5.61 -0.48
CA ALA A 304 -1.15 -6.19 0.72
C ALA A 304 -2.64 -6.49 0.55
N GLU A 305 -3.36 -5.67 -0.23
CA GLU A 305 -4.74 -5.97 -0.62
C GLU A 305 -4.80 -7.17 -1.57
N LEU A 306 -3.86 -7.26 -2.51
CA LEU A 306 -3.76 -8.42 -3.40
C LEU A 306 -3.50 -9.70 -2.60
N PHE A 307 -2.57 -9.67 -1.64
CA PHE A 307 -2.30 -10.82 -0.75
C PHE A 307 -3.57 -11.25 -0.01
N ALA A 308 -4.26 -10.32 0.65
CA ALA A 308 -5.49 -10.62 1.38
C ALA A 308 -6.62 -11.13 0.47
N SER A 309 -6.79 -10.52 -0.72
CA SER A 309 -7.79 -10.92 -1.71
C SER A 309 -7.51 -12.32 -2.27
N SER A 310 -6.25 -12.60 -2.60
CA SER A 310 -5.84 -13.92 -3.11
C SER A 310 -6.09 -15.03 -2.09
N LEU A 311 -5.74 -14.81 -0.83
CA LEU A 311 -6.00 -15.79 0.23
C LEU A 311 -7.50 -15.96 0.49
N ARG A 312 -8.30 -14.89 0.43
CA ARG A 312 -9.77 -15.01 0.51
C ARG A 312 -10.32 -15.87 -0.62
N THR A 313 -9.87 -15.62 -1.86
CA THR A 313 -10.43 -16.26 -3.05
C THR A 313 -9.96 -17.71 -3.19
N LEU A 314 -8.68 -17.98 -2.95
CA LEU A 314 -8.07 -19.29 -3.21
C LEU A 314 -8.11 -20.21 -1.98
N ASN A 315 -7.91 -19.67 -0.77
CA ASN A 315 -7.84 -20.45 0.48
C ASN A 315 -9.12 -20.37 1.32
N GLY A 316 -10.09 -19.52 0.95
CA GLY A 316 -11.24 -19.24 1.78
C GLY A 316 -10.91 -18.50 3.08
N ALA A 317 -9.82 -17.74 3.11
CA ALA A 317 -9.43 -16.94 4.25
C ALA A 317 -10.48 -15.89 4.59
N ARG A 318 -10.68 -15.61 5.89
CA ARG A 318 -11.55 -14.52 6.35
C ARG A 318 -10.75 -13.25 6.57
N LEU A 319 -11.33 -12.13 6.16
CA LEU A 319 -10.78 -10.81 6.46
C LEU A 319 -11.42 -10.27 7.75
N VAL A 320 -10.59 -9.84 8.68
CA VAL A 320 -10.98 -9.27 9.99
C VAL A 320 -10.40 -7.86 10.09
N GLY A 321 -11.11 -6.93 10.69
CA GLY A 321 -10.64 -5.57 10.91
C GLY A 321 -11.54 -4.51 10.31
N THR A 322 -11.03 -3.64 9.46
CA THR A 322 -11.79 -2.60 8.76
C THR A 322 -11.47 -2.60 7.26
N THR A 323 -12.35 -1.99 6.46
CA THR A 323 -12.15 -1.86 5.00
C THR A 323 -10.78 -1.30 4.66
N THR A 324 -10.13 -1.87 3.66
CA THR A 324 -8.78 -1.49 3.22
C THR A 324 -8.77 -0.21 2.37
N MET A 325 -7.59 0.30 2.03
CA MET A 325 -7.41 1.59 1.34
C MET A 325 -8.02 1.65 -0.06
N GLY A 326 -7.95 0.58 -0.84
CA GLY A 326 -8.40 0.57 -2.24
C GLY A 326 -7.40 1.15 -3.22
N LYS A 327 -6.14 0.76 -3.14
CA LYS A 327 -5.10 1.10 -4.13
C LYS A 327 -4.94 -0.03 -5.15
N GLY A 328 -5.83 -0.08 -6.14
CA GLY A 328 -5.83 -1.10 -7.20
C GLY A 328 -5.10 -0.65 -8.47
N THR A 329 -3.93 0.00 -8.34
CA THR A 329 -3.12 0.46 -9.47
C THR A 329 -1.69 -0.07 -9.39
N ILE A 330 -1.09 -0.26 -10.57
CA ILE A 330 0.30 -0.71 -10.72
C ILE A 330 1.13 0.49 -11.16
N GLN A 331 2.20 0.75 -10.44
CA GLN A 331 3.19 1.75 -10.80
C GLN A 331 4.30 1.12 -11.64
N SER A 332 4.90 1.93 -12.52
CA SER A 332 6.08 1.53 -13.27
C SER A 332 7.26 1.24 -12.33
N SER A 333 8.20 0.42 -12.76
CA SER A 333 9.54 0.45 -12.16
C SER A 333 10.08 1.89 -12.25
N PRO A 334 10.89 2.32 -11.26
CA PRO A 334 11.47 3.65 -11.29
C PRO A 334 12.30 3.89 -12.57
N GLN A 335 11.86 4.85 -13.39
CA GLN A 335 12.60 5.26 -14.58
C GLN A 335 13.65 6.27 -14.19
N ARG A 336 14.92 5.85 -14.17
CA ARG A 336 16.04 6.73 -13.84
C ARG A 336 16.26 7.77 -14.92
N LEU A 337 16.49 9.02 -14.52
CA LEU A 337 16.84 10.15 -15.38
C LEU A 337 18.36 10.36 -15.44
N SER A 338 18.80 11.27 -16.32
CA SER A 338 20.22 11.49 -16.60
C SER A 338 21.01 12.10 -15.43
N ASP A 339 20.33 12.81 -14.53
CA ASP A 339 20.87 13.42 -13.31
C ASP A 339 20.91 12.47 -12.11
N GLY A 340 20.44 11.24 -12.28
CA GLY A 340 20.34 10.23 -11.21
C GLY A 340 19.02 10.23 -10.46
N SER A 341 18.16 11.21 -10.67
CA SER A 341 16.79 11.21 -10.16
C SER A 341 15.93 10.14 -10.86
N ALA A 342 14.71 9.91 -10.38
CA ALA A 342 13.81 8.92 -10.99
C ALA A 342 12.36 9.35 -10.96
N VAL A 343 11.57 8.80 -11.89
CA VAL A 343 10.13 8.98 -11.95
C VAL A 343 9.41 7.64 -11.91
N VAL A 344 8.27 7.63 -11.24
CA VAL A 344 7.34 6.50 -11.15
C VAL A 344 5.96 7.01 -11.54
N ILE A 345 5.24 6.30 -12.40
CA ILE A 345 3.90 6.65 -12.86
C ILE A 345 2.98 5.43 -12.79
N THR A 346 1.69 5.65 -12.80
CA THR A 346 0.70 4.57 -12.94
C THR A 346 0.66 4.07 -14.37
N VAL A 347 0.83 2.76 -14.56
CA VAL A 347 0.90 2.12 -15.89
C VAL A 347 -0.24 1.14 -16.16
N ALA A 348 -0.89 0.61 -15.12
CA ALA A 348 -1.99 -0.34 -15.27
C ALA A 348 -2.89 -0.35 -14.03
N LYS A 349 -4.06 -0.99 -14.14
CA LYS A 349 -4.85 -1.42 -12.99
C LYS A 349 -4.43 -2.81 -12.55
N LEU A 350 -4.46 -3.03 -11.24
CA LEU A 350 -4.27 -4.32 -10.62
C LEU A 350 -5.63 -5.02 -10.49
N VAL A 351 -5.79 -6.13 -11.19
CA VAL A 351 -6.99 -6.95 -11.16
C VAL A 351 -6.66 -8.27 -10.49
N CYS A 352 -7.46 -8.69 -9.51
CA CYS A 352 -7.27 -9.95 -8.80
C CYS A 352 -7.49 -11.16 -9.71
N GLY A 353 -7.00 -12.33 -9.31
CA GLY A 353 -7.11 -13.57 -10.08
C GLY A 353 -8.55 -13.98 -10.41
N ASP A 354 -9.52 -13.64 -9.57
CA ASP A 354 -10.95 -13.85 -9.78
C ASP A 354 -11.61 -12.80 -10.71
N GLY A 355 -10.84 -11.84 -11.20
CA GLY A 355 -11.30 -10.75 -12.06
C GLY A 355 -11.88 -9.54 -11.32
N SER A 356 -11.94 -9.56 -9.99
CA SER A 356 -12.34 -8.41 -9.18
C SER A 356 -11.25 -7.33 -9.12
N CYS A 357 -11.64 -6.10 -8.77
CA CYS A 357 -10.72 -4.99 -8.60
C CYS A 357 -11.15 -4.18 -7.39
N PHE A 358 -10.22 -3.91 -6.49
CA PHE A 358 -10.47 -3.14 -5.27
C PHE A 358 -10.13 -1.65 -5.41
N ASP A 359 -9.77 -1.19 -6.61
CA ASP A 359 -9.38 0.20 -6.83
C ASP A 359 -10.49 1.18 -6.46
N GLY A 360 -10.18 2.13 -5.59
CA GLY A 360 -11.10 3.15 -5.09
C GLY A 360 -12.15 2.67 -4.07
N THR A 361 -12.27 1.35 -3.83
CA THR A 361 -13.30 0.79 -2.92
C THR A 361 -12.71 0.07 -1.71
N GLY A 362 -11.51 -0.50 -1.84
CA GLY A 362 -10.93 -1.39 -0.84
C GLY A 362 -11.60 -2.76 -0.77
N LEU A 363 -11.03 -3.62 0.07
CA LEU A 363 -11.59 -4.91 0.41
C LEU A 363 -12.49 -4.75 1.63
N THR A 364 -13.75 -5.16 1.51
CA THR A 364 -14.66 -5.28 2.67
C THR A 364 -14.26 -6.48 3.52
N VAL A 365 -14.42 -6.35 4.83
CA VAL A 365 -14.08 -7.42 5.79
C VAL A 365 -15.27 -8.35 6.05
N ASP A 366 -14.97 -9.61 6.39
CA ASP A 366 -15.99 -10.60 6.76
C ASP A 366 -16.39 -10.46 8.23
N VAL A 367 -15.47 -9.92 9.04
CA VAL A 367 -15.66 -9.68 10.47
C VAL A 367 -15.14 -8.29 10.80
N GLU A 368 -16.07 -7.37 10.99
CA GLU A 368 -15.71 -5.99 11.37
C GLU A 368 -15.19 -5.94 12.81
N ARG A 369 -14.05 -5.27 12.99
CA ARG A 369 -13.45 -4.97 14.30
C ARG A 369 -12.66 -3.67 14.21
N ALA A 370 -13.35 -2.55 14.33
CA ALA A 370 -12.71 -1.26 14.53
C ALA A 370 -12.17 -1.13 15.96
N LEU A 371 -11.13 -0.35 16.16
CA LEU A 371 -10.66 0.05 17.49
C LEU A 371 -11.59 1.11 18.07
N SER A 372 -11.89 1.04 19.36
CA SER A 372 -12.49 2.16 20.08
C SER A 372 -11.47 3.30 20.21
N ALA A 373 -11.93 4.49 20.58
CA ALA A 373 -11.03 5.64 20.80
C ALA A 373 -9.97 5.34 21.87
N GLU A 374 -10.34 4.63 22.95
CA GLU A 374 -9.43 4.22 24.01
C GLU A 374 -8.41 3.19 23.51
N GLU A 375 -8.84 2.18 22.78
CA GLU A 375 -7.97 1.15 22.20
C GLU A 375 -7.00 1.75 21.18
N ALA A 376 -7.44 2.72 20.37
CA ALA A 376 -6.59 3.40 19.41
C ALA A 376 -5.50 4.24 20.09
N THR A 377 -5.82 4.86 21.22
CA THR A 377 -4.85 5.60 22.03
C THR A 377 -3.75 4.70 22.57
N ASN A 378 -4.09 3.47 22.96
CA ASN A 378 -3.18 2.52 23.59
C ASN A 378 -2.61 1.51 22.60
N LEU A 379 -2.76 1.73 21.28
CA LEU A 379 -2.41 0.75 20.25
C LEU A 379 -0.97 0.25 20.35
N TYR A 380 -0.03 1.14 20.66
CA TYR A 380 1.39 0.82 20.74
C TYR A 380 1.82 0.15 22.06
N ASP A 381 0.90 0.02 23.01
CA ASP A 381 1.14 -0.67 24.29
C ASP A 381 0.66 -2.13 24.24
N TYR A 382 -0.08 -2.52 23.19
CA TYR A 382 -0.54 -3.88 23.02
C TYR A 382 0.56 -4.79 22.45
N THR A 383 0.62 -5.98 23.00
CA THR A 383 1.32 -7.11 22.38
C THR A 383 0.32 -7.90 21.50
N PRO A 384 0.77 -8.77 20.59
CA PRO A 384 -0.15 -9.64 19.85
C PRO A 384 -1.10 -10.47 20.74
N GLN A 385 -0.69 -10.76 22.00
CA GLN A 385 -1.52 -11.47 22.96
C GLN A 385 -2.61 -10.60 23.59
N THR A 386 -2.42 -9.28 23.62
CA THR A 386 -3.34 -8.34 24.30
C THR A 386 -4.08 -7.43 23.33
N ASP A 387 -3.66 -7.36 22.07
CA ASP A 387 -4.30 -6.56 21.03
C ASP A 387 -5.72 -7.07 20.73
N PRO A 388 -6.76 -6.23 20.91
CA PRO A 388 -8.14 -6.63 20.76
C PRO A 388 -8.53 -7.04 19.34
N GLN A 389 -7.87 -6.48 18.31
CA GLN A 389 -8.10 -6.88 16.92
C GLN A 389 -7.40 -8.21 16.61
N VAL A 390 -6.19 -8.44 17.11
CA VAL A 390 -5.50 -9.73 16.99
C VAL A 390 -6.30 -10.82 17.70
N GLN A 391 -6.79 -10.56 18.90
CA GLN A 391 -7.65 -11.51 19.63
C GLN A 391 -8.92 -11.86 18.85
N ARG A 392 -9.51 -10.90 18.15
CA ARG A 392 -10.66 -11.16 17.27
C ARG A 392 -10.29 -12.02 16.07
N ALA A 393 -9.13 -11.79 15.46
CA ALA A 393 -8.60 -12.59 14.36
C ALA A 393 -8.27 -14.02 14.81
N VAL A 394 -7.63 -14.17 15.97
CA VAL A 394 -7.36 -15.48 16.61
C VAL A 394 -8.66 -16.26 16.83
N SER A 395 -9.70 -15.61 17.38
CA SER A 395 -11.00 -16.23 17.58
C SER A 395 -11.63 -16.70 16.27
N ALA A 396 -11.51 -15.91 15.20
CA ALA A 396 -11.97 -16.28 13.87
C ALA A 396 -11.19 -17.48 13.29
N ALA A 397 -9.88 -17.51 13.48
CA ALA A 397 -9.01 -18.60 13.03
C ALA A 397 -9.32 -19.92 13.77
N GLN A 398 -9.54 -19.87 15.08
CA GLN A 398 -9.95 -21.01 15.89
C GLN A 398 -11.33 -21.57 15.47
N GLN A 399 -12.27 -20.70 15.10
CA GLN A 399 -13.57 -21.13 14.57
C GLN A 399 -13.42 -21.88 13.25
N LEU A 400 -12.54 -21.42 12.36
CA LEU A 400 -12.27 -22.08 11.08
C LEU A 400 -11.57 -23.43 11.26
N SER A 401 -10.68 -23.56 12.23
CA SER A 401 -9.98 -24.83 12.52
C SER A 401 -10.79 -25.82 13.36
N GLY A 402 -11.99 -25.46 13.81
CA GLY A 402 -12.80 -26.29 14.71
C GLY A 402 -12.21 -26.43 16.12
N THR A 403 -11.18 -25.67 16.46
CA THR A 403 -10.49 -25.70 17.77
C THR A 403 -11.06 -24.69 18.76
N THR A 404 -12.36 -24.38 18.66
CA THR A 404 -13.02 -23.50 19.65
C THR A 404 -12.95 -24.18 21.00
N THR A 405 -12.04 -23.75 21.86
CA THR A 405 -11.99 -24.22 23.22
C THR A 405 -13.29 -23.83 23.95
N LEU A 406 -13.99 -24.81 24.49
CA LEU A 406 -15.21 -24.69 25.31
C LEU A 406 -15.04 -23.84 26.60
N ALA A 407 -14.06 -22.97 26.68
CA ALA A 407 -13.78 -22.09 27.81
C ALA A 407 -14.79 -20.93 27.97
N GLY A 408 -15.70 -20.72 27.01
CA GLY A 408 -16.76 -19.70 27.07
C GLY A 408 -18.17 -20.24 27.26
N ALA A 409 -18.38 -21.56 27.20
CA ALA A 409 -19.70 -22.16 27.22
C ALA A 409 -20.26 -22.45 28.65
N SER A 410 -19.47 -22.17 29.69
CA SER A 410 -19.90 -22.45 31.08
C SER A 410 -20.63 -21.32 31.77
N SER A 411 -20.78 -20.14 31.16
CA SER A 411 -21.53 -19.04 31.80
C SER A 411 -22.85 -18.66 31.11
N ALA A 412 -23.17 -19.25 29.94
CA ALA A 412 -24.41 -18.98 29.22
C ALA A 412 -25.47 -20.09 29.38
N ALA A 413 -25.11 -21.24 29.94
CA ALA A 413 -26.03 -22.37 30.12
C ALA A 413 -26.75 -22.39 31.48
N ALA A 414 -26.55 -21.37 32.33
CA ALA A 414 -27.23 -21.30 33.65
C ALA A 414 -28.36 -20.27 33.73
N ALA A 415 -28.78 -19.65 32.62
CA ALA A 415 -29.84 -18.63 32.62
C ALA A 415 -31.11 -18.97 31.83
N ASP A 416 -31.24 -20.20 31.28
CA ASP A 416 -32.43 -20.56 30.48
C ASP A 416 -33.06 -21.89 30.89
N SER A 417 -33.34 -22.04 32.17
CA SER A 417 -34.13 -23.16 32.67
C SER A 417 -35.22 -22.79 33.70
N THR A 418 -35.82 -21.59 33.53
CA THR A 418 -37.07 -21.29 34.28
C THR A 418 -37.97 -20.39 33.43
N ALA A 419 -38.63 -20.93 32.40
CA ALA A 419 -39.90 -20.44 31.88
C ALA A 419 -40.44 -21.38 30.78
N ALA A 420 -40.90 -22.54 31.16
CA ALA A 420 -41.81 -23.34 30.33
C ALA A 420 -42.91 -23.90 31.21
N SER A 421 -43.96 -23.15 31.39
CA SER A 421 -45.30 -23.67 31.70
C SER A 421 -46.27 -22.51 31.73
N ALA A 422 -47.13 -22.40 30.72
CA ALA A 422 -48.57 -22.14 30.80
C ALA A 422 -49.16 -21.76 29.44
N ALA A 423 -49.85 -22.76 28.85
CA ALA A 423 -51.17 -22.73 28.23
C ALA A 423 -51.50 -21.66 27.17
N ALA A 424 -51.66 -22.06 25.98
CA ALA A 424 -52.73 -22.34 25.04
C ALA A 424 -54.03 -21.51 25.14
N GLU A 425 -54.57 -21.25 23.93
CA GLU A 425 -55.94 -20.76 23.56
C GLU A 425 -56.05 -19.23 23.36
N ASP A 426 -56.57 -18.71 22.31
CA ASP A 426 -57.51 -19.04 21.25
C ASP A 426 -57.73 -17.79 20.36
N THR A 427 -58.12 -18.04 19.10
CA THR A 427 -58.89 -17.20 18.18
C THR A 427 -58.35 -15.92 17.54
N ALA A 428 -58.21 -16.00 16.20
CA ALA A 428 -58.45 -14.93 15.22
C ALA A 428 -59.96 -14.67 15.07
N PRO A 429 -60.50 -13.74 14.20
CA PRO A 429 -59.93 -12.86 13.20
C PRO A 429 -60.63 -11.48 13.02
N ALA A 430 -60.24 -10.78 11.93
CA ALA A 430 -61.01 -9.77 11.13
C ALA A 430 -60.92 -8.31 11.59
N GLU A 431 -60.64 -7.40 10.75
CA GLU A 431 -61.06 -6.85 9.50
C GLU A 431 -60.92 -5.32 9.48
N THR A 432 -60.41 -4.81 8.38
CA THR A 432 -60.80 -3.54 7.68
C THR A 432 -60.68 -2.15 8.36
N ALA A 433 -60.05 -1.21 7.76
CA ALA A 433 -60.45 -0.24 6.77
C ALA A 433 -59.64 1.03 6.81
N GLU A 434 -59.12 1.41 5.67
CA GLU A 434 -59.20 2.69 4.94
C GLU A 434 -59.02 4.05 5.66
N GLY A 435 -58.29 4.89 4.96
CA GLY A 435 -58.51 6.36 4.90
C GLY A 435 -57.26 7.18 5.09
N GLU A 436 -56.72 7.60 4.06
CA GLU A 436 -56.82 8.85 3.30
C GLU A 436 -55.80 9.95 3.70
N THR A 437 -54.97 10.26 2.75
CA THR A 437 -54.48 11.59 2.26
C THR A 437 -54.22 12.73 3.22
N ALA A 438 -53.03 13.35 3.07
CA ALA A 438 -52.89 14.72 2.63
C ALA A 438 -51.45 15.18 2.47
N GLU A 439 -51.24 15.85 1.37
CA GLU A 439 -50.12 16.59 0.85
C GLU A 439 -49.57 17.69 1.79
N GLY A 440 -48.35 18.14 1.48
CA GLY A 440 -47.76 19.39 1.95
C GLY A 440 -46.26 19.41 1.78
N GLU A 441 -45.78 19.70 0.74
CA GLU A 441 -45.07 20.71 -0.03
C GLU A 441 -44.21 21.71 0.78
N THR A 442 -43.01 22.00 0.18
CA THR A 442 -42.11 23.17 0.31
C THR A 442 -41.11 23.12 1.48
N ALA A 443 -39.87 23.50 1.35
CA ALA A 443 -39.06 24.24 0.39
C ALA A 443 -37.58 24.13 0.75
N ALA A 444 -36.74 24.34 -0.25
CA ALA A 444 -35.29 24.44 -0.21
C ALA A 444 -34.77 25.55 0.72
N SER A 445 -33.55 25.33 1.25
CA SER A 445 -32.58 26.43 1.43
C SER A 445 -31.17 25.86 1.55
N GLU A 446 -30.36 26.13 0.53
CA GLU A 446 -28.89 26.21 0.64
C GLU A 446 -28.50 27.31 1.64
N PRO A 447 -27.30 27.28 2.17
CA PRO A 447 -26.51 28.47 2.24
C PRO A 447 -25.10 28.36 1.63
N GLU A 448 -24.86 29.36 0.86
CA GLU A 448 -23.68 30.03 0.36
C GLU A 448 -22.35 29.81 1.08
N ALA A 449 -21.34 29.79 0.20
CA ALA A 449 -19.92 29.94 0.48
C ALA A 449 -19.59 31.32 1.06
N ALA A 450 -18.69 31.36 2.03
CA ALA A 450 -17.94 32.56 2.37
C ALA A 450 -16.44 32.24 2.37
N ALA A 451 -15.76 32.74 1.35
CA ALA A 451 -14.32 32.93 1.32
C ALA A 451 -13.94 34.06 2.29
N SER A 452 -12.84 33.85 3.02
CA SER A 452 -12.07 34.95 3.61
C SER A 452 -10.59 34.65 3.43
N ALA A 453 -9.96 35.53 2.70
CA ALA A 453 -8.53 35.68 2.48
C ALA A 453 -7.89 36.51 3.62
N ALA A 454 -6.57 36.50 3.65
CA ALA A 454 -5.57 37.31 4.36
C ALA A 454 -5.15 36.75 5.74
N GLU A 455 -3.87 36.52 5.99
CA GLU A 455 -2.55 37.12 5.74
C GLU A 455 -1.44 36.04 5.74
#